data_b8832379446563eeb7c2d73f7af433b3
#
_entry.id   b8832379446563eeb7c2d73f7af433b3
#
_cell.length_a   1.000
_cell.length_b   1.000
_cell.length_c   1.000
_cell.angle_alpha   90.00
_cell.angle_beta   90.00
_cell.angle_gamma   90.00
#
_symmetry.space_group_name_H-M   'P 1'
#
loop_
_entity.id
_entity.type
_entity.pdbx_description
1 polymer ?
#
loop_
_entity_poly.entity_id
_entity_poly.type
_entity_poly.pdbx_seq_one_letter_code
_entity_poly.pdbx_strand_id
1 'polypeptide(L)'
;MAFLRVFKKQTFWIFGFFVCILIGCTSSNTETKLEDLSAKEIYAKAQKEFDDGDKVKAAELFLDIERLYPYSGLAKRALLMSAVALHHEKDYESSRGSAARFITFYPADADTPYAYYLIALSHYDQIDEIGRDQATTYEALKTFRIIIERYPNSEYAKPSSMKIELAFDHLAAKEMEIGRYYLKNSHYMAAINRFKIVVEEYPTTSHTPEALHRLVEAYLSLGLTNEATISGAILGHNFKSSVWYQDTYDLLGGVDTGLNINNFKGWLGDVYRQVIRGDWI
;
A
#
# COMPACT_ATOMS: atom_id res chain seq x y z
N MET A 1 -88.38 18.91 -10.41
CA MET A 1 -87.50 19.06 -11.61
C MET A 1 -86.22 19.89 -11.31
N ALA A 2 -85.94 20.33 -10.12
CA ALA A 2 -84.72 21.12 -9.81
C ALA A 2 -83.50 20.28 -9.41
N PHE A 3 -83.73 19.06 -8.93
CA PHE A 3 -82.67 18.20 -8.40
C PHE A 3 -81.77 17.56 -9.49
N LEU A 4 -82.28 17.37 -10.69
CA LEU A 4 -81.55 16.77 -11.82
C LEU A 4 -80.56 17.74 -12.54
N ARG A 5 -80.70 19.07 -12.38
CA ARG A 5 -79.83 20.04 -12.99
C ARG A 5 -78.54 20.28 -12.22
N VAL A 6 -78.53 20.09 -10.93
CA VAL A 6 -77.34 20.26 -10.09
C VAL A 6 -76.38 19.11 -10.29
N PHE A 7 -76.85 17.89 -10.47
CA PHE A 7 -76.02 16.71 -10.65
C PHE A 7 -75.30 16.72 -12.00
N LYS A 8 -75.87 17.31 -13.05
CA LYS A 8 -75.27 17.37 -14.37
C LYS A 8 -74.14 18.40 -14.48
N LYS A 9 -74.14 19.42 -13.65
CA LYS A 9 -73.04 20.42 -13.59
C LYS A 9 -71.85 19.93 -12.75
N GLN A 10 -72.07 19.17 -11.70
CA GLN A 10 -71.00 18.65 -10.87
C GLN A 10 -70.20 17.51 -11.57
N THR A 11 -70.88 16.65 -12.32
CA THR A 11 -70.21 15.62 -13.10
C THR A 11 -69.32 16.14 -14.21
N PHE A 12 -69.69 17.29 -14.83
CA PHE A 12 -68.89 17.92 -15.88
C PHE A 12 -67.61 18.56 -15.32
N TRP A 13 -67.63 19.10 -14.10
CA TRP A 13 -66.45 19.68 -13.45
C TRP A 13 -65.50 18.61 -12.95
N ILE A 14 -65.99 17.49 -12.47
CA ILE A 14 -65.20 16.34 -11.98
C ILE A 14 -64.50 15.66 -13.19
N PHE A 15 -65.19 15.58 -14.37
CA PHE A 15 -64.60 14.98 -15.57
C PHE A 15 -63.51 15.88 -16.17
N GLY A 16 -63.68 17.22 -16.11
CA GLY A 16 -62.66 18.21 -16.53
C GLY A 16 -61.39 18.18 -15.66
N PHE A 17 -61.54 17.96 -14.33
CA PHE A 17 -60.44 17.88 -13.38
C PHE A 17 -59.64 16.57 -13.52
N PHE A 18 -60.33 15.48 -13.93
CA PHE A 18 -59.68 14.17 -14.12
C PHE A 18 -58.90 14.09 -15.45
N VAL A 19 -59.29 14.83 -16.46
CA VAL A 19 -58.54 14.90 -17.73
C VAL A 19 -57.25 15.74 -17.62
N CYS A 20 -57.15 16.71 -16.70
CA CYS A 20 -55.94 17.51 -16.45
C CYS A 20 -54.85 16.75 -15.70
N ILE A 21 -55.18 15.64 -15.00
CA ILE A 21 -54.20 14.82 -14.26
C ILE A 21 -53.44 13.84 -15.19
N LEU A 22 -53.92 13.61 -16.41
CA LEU A 22 -53.29 12.70 -17.37
C LEU A 22 -52.23 13.39 -18.29
N ILE A 23 -52.01 14.71 -18.14
CA ILE A 23 -50.86 15.39 -18.71
C ILE A 23 -49.69 15.30 -17.67
N GLY A 24 -49.51 14.14 -17.11
CA GLY A 24 -48.29 13.81 -16.36
C GLY A 24 -47.12 13.76 -17.29
N CYS A 25 -46.12 14.52 -16.99
CA CYS A 25 -44.84 14.60 -17.65
C CYS A 25 -44.32 13.22 -18.09
N THR A 26 -44.46 12.88 -19.35
CA THR A 26 -43.51 12.01 -20.00
C THR A 26 -42.27 12.86 -20.26
N SER A 27 -41.49 13.14 -19.22
CA SER A 27 -40.05 13.38 -19.46
C SER A 27 -39.50 12.03 -19.88
N SER A 28 -39.56 11.73 -21.16
CA SER A 28 -38.70 10.72 -21.75
C SER A 28 -37.28 11.22 -21.54
N ASN A 29 -36.68 10.90 -20.39
CA ASN A 29 -35.25 10.76 -20.32
C ASN A 29 -34.93 9.62 -21.31
N THR A 30 -34.76 9.95 -22.54
CA THR A 30 -34.01 9.13 -23.47
C THR A 30 -32.60 9.12 -22.90
N GLU A 31 -32.31 8.17 -22.00
CA GLU A 31 -30.92 7.83 -21.68
C GLU A 31 -30.29 7.47 -23.03
N THR A 32 -29.52 8.42 -23.56
CA THR A 32 -28.70 8.19 -24.76
C THR A 32 -27.88 6.93 -24.45
N LYS A 33 -28.09 5.88 -25.22
CA LYS A 33 -27.32 4.66 -25.03
C LYS A 33 -25.85 4.99 -25.15
N LEU A 34 -25.06 4.40 -24.30
CA LEU A 34 -23.62 4.68 -24.24
C LEU A 34 -22.92 4.44 -25.60
N GLU A 35 -23.49 3.50 -26.38
CA GLU A 35 -23.04 3.14 -27.72
C GLU A 35 -23.27 4.26 -28.77
N ASP A 36 -24.18 5.19 -28.49
CA ASP A 36 -24.46 6.33 -29.37
C ASP A 36 -23.53 7.54 -29.09
N LEU A 37 -22.74 7.47 -28.00
CA LEU A 37 -21.81 8.53 -27.60
C LEU A 37 -20.41 8.27 -28.15
N SER A 38 -19.71 9.31 -28.54
CA SER A 38 -18.30 9.23 -28.90
C SER A 38 -17.41 8.96 -27.68
N ALA A 39 -16.21 8.42 -27.90
CA ALA A 39 -15.22 8.21 -26.83
C ALA A 39 -14.94 9.49 -26.02
N LYS A 40 -14.99 10.68 -26.66
CA LYS A 40 -14.79 11.97 -26.00
C LYS A 40 -15.94 12.34 -25.07
N GLU A 41 -17.17 12.08 -25.48
CA GLU A 41 -18.36 12.34 -24.66
C GLU A 41 -18.42 11.40 -23.46
N ILE A 42 -18.12 10.10 -23.65
CA ILE A 42 -18.05 9.15 -22.55
C ILE A 42 -16.94 9.56 -21.58
N TYR A 43 -15.76 9.96 -22.09
CA TYR A 43 -14.65 10.42 -21.24
C TYR A 43 -15.02 11.66 -20.42
N ALA A 44 -15.68 12.64 -21.04
CA ALA A 44 -16.13 13.83 -20.33
C ALA A 44 -17.16 13.50 -19.25
N LYS A 45 -18.07 12.55 -19.52
CA LYS A 45 -19.05 12.05 -18.55
C LYS A 45 -18.35 11.32 -17.40
N ALA A 46 -17.40 10.42 -17.71
CA ALA A 46 -16.62 9.71 -16.71
C ALA A 46 -15.82 10.67 -15.81
N GLN A 47 -15.19 11.68 -16.40
CA GLN A 47 -14.45 12.69 -15.65
C GLN A 47 -15.38 13.49 -14.72
N LYS A 48 -16.58 13.84 -15.19
CA LYS A 48 -17.57 14.52 -14.36
C LYS A 48 -18.00 13.67 -13.17
N GLU A 49 -18.35 12.39 -13.39
CA GLU A 49 -18.72 11.48 -12.30
C GLU A 49 -17.54 11.32 -11.30
N PHE A 50 -16.30 11.27 -11.81
CA PHE A 50 -15.12 11.23 -10.97
C PHE A 50 -15.00 12.50 -10.11
N ASP A 51 -15.20 13.67 -10.66
CA ASP A 51 -15.08 14.96 -9.96
C ASP A 51 -16.25 15.16 -8.98
N ASP A 52 -17.45 14.69 -9.34
CA ASP A 52 -18.66 14.72 -8.49
C ASP A 52 -18.58 13.70 -7.32
N GLY A 53 -17.60 12.78 -7.32
CA GLY A 53 -17.34 11.84 -6.25
C GLY A 53 -17.85 10.42 -6.50
N ASP A 54 -18.62 10.15 -7.56
CA ASP A 54 -19.06 8.81 -7.94
C ASP A 54 -17.95 8.06 -8.71
N LYS A 55 -16.94 7.58 -7.95
CA LYS A 55 -15.77 6.92 -8.52
C LYS A 55 -16.10 5.56 -9.14
N VAL A 56 -17.11 4.85 -8.61
CA VAL A 56 -17.55 3.56 -9.15
C VAL A 56 -18.08 3.76 -10.55
N LYS A 57 -19.02 4.68 -10.72
CA LYS A 57 -19.60 4.98 -12.03
C LYS A 57 -18.58 5.58 -12.99
N ALA A 58 -17.67 6.40 -12.50
CA ALA A 58 -16.57 6.91 -13.30
C ALA A 58 -15.69 5.77 -13.84
N ALA A 59 -15.33 4.79 -13.00
CA ALA A 59 -14.53 3.63 -13.39
C ALA A 59 -15.24 2.80 -14.48
N GLU A 60 -16.53 2.54 -14.32
CA GLU A 60 -17.34 1.83 -15.32
C GLU A 60 -17.30 2.56 -16.66
N LEU A 61 -17.56 3.87 -16.67
CA LEU A 61 -17.53 4.68 -17.90
C LEU A 61 -16.15 4.71 -18.56
N PHE A 62 -15.07 4.78 -17.76
CA PHE A 62 -13.71 4.70 -18.28
C PHE A 62 -13.43 3.34 -18.91
N LEU A 63 -13.86 2.22 -18.31
CA LEU A 63 -13.74 0.87 -18.86
C LEU A 63 -14.58 0.68 -20.13
N ASP A 64 -15.73 1.33 -20.22
CA ASP A 64 -16.55 1.30 -21.42
C ASP A 64 -15.85 1.94 -22.63
N ILE A 65 -15.01 2.96 -22.41
CA ILE A 65 -14.21 3.54 -23.50
C ILE A 65 -13.22 2.50 -24.05
N GLU A 66 -12.56 1.73 -23.19
CA GLU A 66 -11.66 0.65 -23.63
C GLU A 66 -12.44 -0.41 -24.44
N ARG A 67 -13.63 -0.77 -23.97
CA ARG A 67 -14.47 -1.77 -24.59
C ARG A 67 -15.05 -1.33 -25.95
N LEU A 68 -15.59 -0.11 -26.02
CA LEU A 68 -16.29 0.41 -27.21
C LEU A 68 -15.33 1.04 -28.23
N TYR A 69 -14.25 1.64 -27.77
CA TYR A 69 -13.32 2.42 -28.60
C TYR A 69 -11.86 2.07 -28.32
N PRO A 70 -11.46 0.78 -28.41
CA PRO A 70 -10.11 0.32 -28.01
C PRO A 70 -8.98 0.99 -28.80
N TYR A 71 -9.25 1.46 -30.00
CA TYR A 71 -8.26 2.17 -30.84
C TYR A 71 -8.29 3.68 -30.67
N SER A 72 -9.12 4.22 -29.81
CA SER A 72 -9.16 5.66 -29.52
C SER A 72 -7.91 6.08 -28.71
N GLY A 73 -7.36 7.24 -29.04
CA GLY A 73 -6.31 7.85 -28.21
C GLY A 73 -6.71 8.08 -26.75
N LEU A 74 -8.01 8.07 -26.43
CA LEU A 74 -8.53 8.19 -25.07
C LEU A 74 -8.60 6.85 -24.33
N ALA A 75 -8.60 5.69 -25.03
CA ALA A 75 -8.73 4.37 -24.41
C ALA A 75 -7.59 4.10 -23.42
N LYS A 76 -6.36 4.46 -23.79
CA LYS A 76 -5.18 4.34 -22.92
C LYS A 76 -5.37 5.14 -21.63
N ARG A 77 -5.73 6.41 -21.73
CA ARG A 77 -5.91 7.29 -20.58
C ARG A 77 -7.12 6.87 -19.72
N ALA A 78 -8.20 6.43 -20.37
CA ALA A 78 -9.38 5.93 -19.69
C ALA A 78 -9.06 4.66 -18.87
N LEU A 79 -8.29 3.73 -19.41
CA LEU A 79 -7.88 2.53 -18.68
C LEU A 79 -7.06 2.88 -17.42
N LEU A 80 -6.16 3.84 -17.51
CA LEU A 80 -5.40 4.31 -16.35
C LEU A 80 -6.30 5.02 -15.33
N MET A 81 -7.22 5.87 -15.79
CA MET A 81 -8.18 6.58 -14.94
C MET A 81 -9.17 5.63 -14.25
N SER A 82 -9.53 4.50 -14.89
CA SER A 82 -10.34 3.47 -14.23
C SER A 82 -9.60 2.87 -13.05
N ALA A 83 -8.28 2.59 -13.20
CA ALA A 83 -7.46 2.09 -12.08
C ALA A 83 -7.41 3.09 -10.92
N VAL A 84 -7.28 4.39 -11.23
CA VAL A 84 -7.28 5.45 -10.22
C VAL A 84 -8.63 5.52 -9.50
N ALA A 85 -9.74 5.50 -10.23
CA ALA A 85 -11.08 5.58 -9.67
C ALA A 85 -11.37 4.39 -8.72
N LEU A 86 -11.03 3.17 -9.16
CA LEU A 86 -11.18 1.94 -8.36
C LEU A 86 -10.29 1.95 -7.10
N HIS A 87 -9.08 2.49 -7.21
CA HIS A 87 -8.21 2.65 -6.04
C HIS A 87 -8.82 3.59 -4.99
N HIS A 88 -9.42 4.70 -5.42
CA HIS A 88 -10.11 5.63 -4.53
C HIS A 88 -11.29 4.97 -3.81
N GLU A 89 -12.00 4.06 -4.46
CA GLU A 89 -13.09 3.27 -3.87
C GLU A 89 -12.59 2.10 -3.00
N LYS A 90 -11.27 1.92 -2.91
CA LYS A 90 -10.63 0.80 -2.21
C LYS A 90 -10.93 -0.57 -2.83
N ASP A 91 -11.44 -0.59 -4.06
CA ASP A 91 -11.45 -1.81 -4.86
C ASP A 91 -10.06 -2.06 -5.45
N TYR A 92 -9.17 -2.46 -4.57
CA TYR A 92 -7.76 -2.63 -4.89
C TYR A 92 -7.50 -3.75 -5.90
N GLU A 93 -8.34 -4.79 -5.92
CA GLU A 93 -8.20 -5.89 -6.88
C GLU A 93 -8.50 -5.43 -8.30
N SER A 94 -9.64 -4.78 -8.51
CA SER A 94 -10.03 -4.25 -9.82
C SER A 94 -9.09 -3.13 -10.28
N SER A 95 -8.61 -2.30 -9.36
CA SER A 95 -7.59 -1.28 -9.63
C SER A 95 -6.30 -1.90 -10.17
N ARG A 96 -5.76 -2.93 -9.50
CA ARG A 96 -4.58 -3.67 -9.96
C ARG A 96 -4.83 -4.32 -11.33
N GLY A 97 -6.02 -4.87 -11.54
CA GLY A 97 -6.40 -5.47 -12.82
C GLY A 97 -6.34 -4.47 -13.98
N SER A 98 -6.90 -3.27 -13.79
CA SER A 98 -6.87 -2.20 -14.80
C SER A 98 -5.46 -1.67 -15.03
N ALA A 99 -4.68 -1.45 -13.97
CA ALA A 99 -3.28 -1.01 -14.08
C ALA A 99 -2.38 -2.06 -14.75
N ALA A 100 -2.57 -3.35 -14.46
CA ALA A 100 -1.84 -4.44 -15.10
C ALA A 100 -2.14 -4.56 -16.59
N ARG A 101 -3.41 -4.37 -16.99
CA ARG A 101 -3.78 -4.30 -18.42
C ARG A 101 -3.11 -3.11 -19.10
N PHE A 102 -3.07 -1.94 -18.44
CA PHE A 102 -2.35 -0.77 -18.97
C PHE A 102 -0.88 -1.11 -19.25
N ILE A 103 -0.18 -1.71 -18.30
CA ILE A 103 1.23 -2.11 -18.46
C ILE A 103 1.40 -3.10 -19.60
N THR A 104 0.46 -4.05 -19.75
CA THR A 104 0.50 -5.07 -20.80
C THR A 104 0.33 -4.47 -22.18
N PHE A 105 -0.60 -3.53 -22.35
CA PHE A 105 -0.88 -2.93 -23.66
C PHE A 105 0.07 -1.77 -24.01
N TYR A 106 0.60 -1.07 -22.99
CA TYR A 106 1.41 0.12 -23.16
C TYR A 106 2.72 0.09 -22.35
N PRO A 107 3.58 -0.97 -22.53
CA PRO A 107 4.74 -1.18 -21.65
C PRO A 107 5.83 -0.10 -21.74
N ALA A 108 5.85 0.65 -22.85
CA ALA A 108 6.83 1.73 -23.09
C ALA A 108 6.21 3.14 -22.91
N ASP A 109 5.03 3.25 -22.35
CA ASP A 109 4.36 4.53 -22.16
C ASP A 109 4.96 5.32 -21.00
N ALA A 110 4.89 6.64 -21.08
CA ALA A 110 5.37 7.54 -20.04
C ALA A 110 4.65 7.34 -18.70
N ASP A 111 3.38 6.90 -18.74
CA ASP A 111 2.55 6.67 -17.55
C ASP A 111 2.70 5.23 -16.98
N THR A 112 3.54 4.38 -17.61
CA THR A 112 3.77 3.00 -17.10
C THR A 112 4.32 2.97 -15.67
N PRO A 113 5.26 3.85 -15.26
CA PRO A 113 5.69 3.92 -13.86
C PRO A 113 4.54 4.23 -12.89
N TYR A 114 3.59 5.06 -13.30
CA TYR A 114 2.40 5.36 -12.50
C TYR A 114 1.49 4.15 -12.35
N ALA A 115 1.28 3.37 -13.42
CA ALA A 115 0.51 2.14 -13.35
C ALA A 115 1.13 1.13 -12.38
N TYR A 116 2.47 0.95 -12.41
CA TYR A 116 3.18 0.16 -11.38
C TYR A 116 2.99 0.72 -9.98
N TYR A 117 3.02 2.04 -9.84
CA TYR A 117 2.84 2.69 -8.55
C TYR A 117 1.44 2.45 -7.98
N LEU A 118 0.38 2.49 -8.80
CA LEU A 118 -0.99 2.15 -8.39
C LEU A 118 -1.11 0.68 -7.94
N ILE A 119 -0.45 -0.25 -8.64
CA ILE A 119 -0.42 -1.66 -8.21
C ILE A 119 0.25 -1.79 -6.84
N ALA A 120 1.42 -1.16 -6.68
CA ALA A 120 2.16 -1.18 -5.42
C ALA A 120 1.37 -0.55 -4.27
N LEU A 121 0.73 0.60 -4.51
CA LEU A 121 -0.14 1.28 -3.54
C LEU A 121 -1.32 0.40 -3.15
N SER A 122 -1.96 -0.26 -4.14
CA SER A 122 -3.09 -1.13 -3.88
C SER A 122 -2.74 -2.33 -2.98
N HIS A 123 -1.51 -2.81 -3.03
CA HIS A 123 -1.01 -3.79 -2.06
C HIS A 123 -0.66 -3.14 -0.73
N TYR A 124 0.03 -1.99 -0.78
CA TYR A 124 0.48 -1.28 0.41
C TYR A 124 -0.69 -0.84 1.31
N ASP A 125 -1.75 -0.30 0.73
CA ASP A 125 -2.93 0.17 1.46
C ASP A 125 -3.79 -0.98 2.04
N GLN A 126 -3.45 -2.23 1.70
CA GLN A 126 -4.02 -3.45 2.28
C GLN A 126 -3.12 -4.08 3.36
N ILE A 127 -2.03 -3.42 3.75
CA ILE A 127 -1.19 -3.91 4.85
C ILE A 127 -1.99 -3.81 6.14
N ASP A 128 -2.21 -4.96 6.75
CA ASP A 128 -2.94 -5.13 7.99
C ASP A 128 -2.05 -4.91 9.22
N GLU A 129 -2.61 -5.16 10.42
CA GLU A 129 -1.89 -5.12 11.68
C GLU A 129 -0.67 -6.06 11.68
N ILE A 130 0.36 -5.69 12.45
CA ILE A 130 1.67 -6.35 12.51
C ILE A 130 1.56 -7.88 12.72
N GLY A 131 0.57 -8.34 13.50
CA GLY A 131 0.37 -9.75 13.81
C GLY A 131 -0.20 -10.62 12.67
N ARG A 132 -0.67 -10.00 11.57
CA ARG A 132 -1.34 -10.71 10.48
C ARG A 132 -0.39 -11.17 9.36
N ASP A 133 -0.98 -11.72 8.28
CA ASP A 133 -0.25 -12.17 7.09
C ASP A 133 0.44 -10.99 6.39
N GLN A 134 1.68 -11.21 5.96
CA GLN A 134 2.52 -10.21 5.34
C GLN A 134 2.61 -10.36 3.81
N ALA A 135 1.80 -11.21 3.20
CA ALA A 135 1.85 -11.45 1.75
C ALA A 135 1.66 -10.16 0.95
N THR A 136 0.71 -9.31 1.36
CA THR A 136 0.46 -8.00 0.73
C THR A 136 1.65 -7.06 0.86
N THR A 137 2.35 -7.09 2.00
CA THR A 137 3.57 -6.29 2.22
C THR A 137 4.68 -6.70 1.26
N TYR A 138 4.89 -8.00 1.08
CA TYR A 138 5.90 -8.51 0.14
C TYR A 138 5.57 -8.19 -1.33
N GLU A 139 4.29 -8.26 -1.74
CA GLU A 139 3.89 -7.88 -3.10
C GLU A 139 4.01 -6.37 -3.33
N ALA A 140 3.72 -5.53 -2.33
CA ALA A 140 3.97 -4.10 -2.38
C ALA A 140 5.46 -3.81 -2.58
N LEU A 141 6.33 -4.39 -1.75
CA LEU A 141 7.79 -4.23 -1.84
C LEU A 141 8.33 -4.64 -3.20
N LYS A 142 7.94 -5.80 -3.70
CA LYS A 142 8.34 -6.32 -5.01
C LYS A 142 7.97 -5.33 -6.13
N THR A 143 6.75 -4.79 -6.08
CA THR A 143 6.27 -3.87 -7.11
C THR A 143 6.93 -2.49 -7.01
N PHE A 144 7.14 -1.96 -5.80
CA PHE A 144 7.92 -0.72 -5.61
C PHE A 144 9.37 -0.84 -6.10
N ARG A 145 10.02 -2.00 -5.90
CA ARG A 145 11.38 -2.24 -6.44
C ARG A 145 11.43 -2.16 -7.95
N ILE A 146 10.43 -2.68 -8.66
CA ILE A 146 10.34 -2.55 -10.13
C ILE A 146 10.43 -1.08 -10.56
N ILE A 147 9.76 -0.18 -9.83
CA ILE A 147 9.77 1.26 -10.15
C ILE A 147 11.16 1.84 -9.98
N ILE A 148 11.82 1.55 -8.86
CA ILE A 148 13.16 2.08 -8.56
C ILE A 148 14.20 1.56 -9.57
N GLU A 149 14.12 0.27 -9.92
CA GLU A 149 15.12 -0.37 -10.79
C GLU A 149 14.91 -0.03 -12.26
N ARG A 150 13.66 -0.03 -12.74
CA ARG A 150 13.35 0.19 -14.17
C ARG A 150 13.10 1.64 -14.53
N TYR A 151 12.62 2.43 -13.59
CA TYR A 151 12.20 3.81 -13.80
C TYR A 151 12.79 4.79 -12.77
N PRO A 152 14.12 4.75 -12.53
CA PRO A 152 14.78 5.53 -11.46
C PRO A 152 14.59 7.04 -11.59
N ASN A 153 14.35 7.53 -12.80
CA ASN A 153 14.14 8.96 -13.08
C ASN A 153 12.66 9.37 -13.08
N SER A 154 11.72 8.46 -12.79
CA SER A 154 10.31 8.80 -12.67
C SER A 154 10.03 9.53 -11.37
N GLU A 155 8.99 10.37 -11.36
CA GLU A 155 8.51 11.04 -10.15
C GLU A 155 8.04 10.05 -9.06
N TYR A 156 7.76 8.79 -9.44
CA TYR A 156 7.31 7.71 -8.54
C TYR A 156 8.46 6.95 -7.87
N ALA A 157 9.71 7.09 -8.33
CA ALA A 157 10.86 6.37 -7.75
C ALA A 157 11.12 6.77 -6.29
N LYS A 158 11.17 8.07 -6.00
CA LYS A 158 11.40 8.58 -4.64
C LYS A 158 10.26 8.23 -3.66
N PRO A 159 8.97 8.44 -3.98
CA PRO A 159 7.88 7.96 -3.15
C PRO A 159 7.89 6.45 -2.91
N SER A 160 8.26 5.65 -3.92
CA SER A 160 8.40 4.20 -3.79
C SER A 160 9.48 3.81 -2.78
N SER A 161 10.64 4.46 -2.83
CA SER A 161 11.72 4.24 -1.85
C SER A 161 11.23 4.50 -0.41
N MET A 162 10.55 5.62 -0.18
CA MET A 162 10.01 5.94 1.14
C MET A 162 9.00 4.90 1.64
N LYS A 163 8.15 4.38 0.73
CA LYS A 163 7.17 3.33 1.10
C LYS A 163 7.83 1.98 1.35
N ILE A 164 8.92 1.65 0.67
CA ILE A 164 9.74 0.46 0.96
C ILE A 164 10.27 0.54 2.39
N GLU A 165 10.80 1.69 2.81
CA GLU A 165 11.33 1.87 4.16
C GLU A 165 10.25 1.67 5.24
N LEU A 166 9.06 2.23 5.02
CA LEU A 166 7.92 2.03 5.92
C LEU A 166 7.45 0.57 5.95
N ALA A 167 7.46 -0.12 4.81
CA ALA A 167 7.10 -1.53 4.75
C ALA A 167 8.15 -2.41 5.46
N PHE A 168 9.44 -2.09 5.36
CA PHE A 168 10.51 -2.77 6.11
C PHE A 168 10.34 -2.56 7.62
N ASP A 169 10.01 -1.33 8.06
CA ASP A 169 9.76 -1.06 9.47
C ASP A 169 8.57 -1.89 9.99
N HIS A 170 7.53 -2.05 9.19
CA HIS A 170 6.39 -2.91 9.52
C HIS A 170 6.77 -4.41 9.62
N LEU A 171 7.59 -4.93 8.70
CA LEU A 171 8.09 -6.30 8.76
C LEU A 171 9.01 -6.52 9.96
N ALA A 172 9.92 -5.59 10.22
CA ALA A 172 10.80 -5.62 11.38
C ALA A 172 10.00 -5.62 12.70
N ALA A 173 8.95 -4.79 12.78
CA ALA A 173 8.07 -4.73 13.95
C ALA A 173 7.43 -6.09 14.26
N LYS A 174 7.02 -6.85 13.23
CA LYS A 174 6.48 -8.21 13.40
C LYS A 174 7.51 -9.17 13.98
N GLU A 175 8.72 -9.18 13.43
CA GLU A 175 9.79 -10.05 13.93
C GLU A 175 10.17 -9.68 15.37
N MET A 176 10.16 -8.37 15.69
CA MET A 176 10.38 -7.88 17.05
C MET A 176 9.29 -8.36 18.01
N GLU A 177 8.02 -8.32 17.62
CA GLU A 177 6.91 -8.79 18.45
C GLU A 177 7.06 -10.28 18.77
N ILE A 178 7.32 -11.10 17.75
CA ILE A 178 7.55 -12.56 17.91
C ILE A 178 8.79 -12.80 18.76
N GLY A 179 9.88 -12.07 18.51
CA GLY A 179 11.12 -12.18 19.26
C GLY A 179 10.94 -11.87 20.76
N ARG A 180 10.26 -10.77 21.07
CA ARG A 180 9.92 -10.40 22.46
C ARG A 180 9.05 -11.45 23.15
N TYR A 181 8.07 -12.03 22.43
CA TYR A 181 7.26 -13.13 22.97
C TYR A 181 8.12 -14.33 23.34
N TYR A 182 9.04 -14.77 22.48
CA TYR A 182 9.94 -15.89 22.77
C TYR A 182 10.91 -15.58 23.90
N LEU A 183 11.47 -14.37 23.93
CA LEU A 183 12.37 -13.92 24.98
C LEU A 183 11.70 -13.96 26.37
N LYS A 184 10.49 -13.40 26.46
CA LYS A 184 9.67 -13.39 27.67
C LYS A 184 9.36 -14.80 28.18
N ASN A 185 9.23 -15.77 27.28
CA ASN A 185 8.96 -17.16 27.61
C ASN A 185 10.25 -18.00 27.75
N SER A 186 11.42 -17.38 27.83
CA SER A 186 12.74 -18.01 27.98
C SER A 186 13.11 -18.96 26.82
N HIS A 187 12.50 -18.80 25.65
CA HIS A 187 12.86 -19.51 24.43
C HIS A 187 13.95 -18.76 23.68
N TYR A 188 15.13 -18.64 24.32
CA TYR A 188 16.21 -17.73 23.88
C TYR A 188 16.67 -17.99 22.43
N MET A 189 16.86 -19.26 22.03
CA MET A 189 17.27 -19.58 20.64
C MET A 189 16.24 -19.14 19.60
N ALA A 190 14.94 -19.29 19.91
CA ALA A 190 13.88 -18.82 19.01
C ALA A 190 13.84 -17.29 18.96
N ALA A 191 14.03 -16.61 20.09
CA ALA A 191 14.13 -15.16 20.16
C ALA A 191 15.31 -14.63 19.33
N ILE A 192 16.50 -15.24 19.51
CA ILE A 192 17.72 -14.88 18.74
C ILE A 192 17.46 -14.95 17.25
N ASN A 193 16.83 -16.01 16.75
CA ASN A 193 16.55 -16.15 15.32
C ASN A 193 15.66 -15.02 14.80
N ARG A 194 14.68 -14.57 15.59
CA ARG A 194 13.80 -13.44 15.19
C ARG A 194 14.52 -12.11 15.20
N PHE A 195 15.28 -11.82 16.25
CA PHE A 195 16.04 -10.57 16.31
C PHE A 195 17.15 -10.50 15.26
N LYS A 196 17.75 -11.66 14.90
CA LYS A 196 18.70 -11.74 13.79
C LYS A 196 18.09 -11.32 12.47
N ILE A 197 16.86 -11.77 12.15
CA ILE A 197 16.14 -11.35 10.94
C ILE A 197 16.03 -9.82 10.88
N VAL A 198 15.72 -9.16 12.00
CA VAL A 198 15.65 -7.69 12.03
C VAL A 198 16.98 -7.05 11.69
N VAL A 199 18.07 -7.54 12.26
CA VAL A 199 19.41 -6.97 12.05
C VAL A 199 19.96 -7.27 10.66
N GLU A 200 19.65 -8.44 10.08
CA GLU A 200 20.16 -8.88 8.78
C GLU A 200 19.31 -8.34 7.62
N GLU A 201 17.97 -8.44 7.73
CA GLU A 201 17.07 -8.14 6.62
C GLU A 201 16.52 -6.69 6.66
N TYR A 202 16.46 -6.09 7.85
CA TYR A 202 15.87 -4.77 8.06
C TYR A 202 16.78 -3.80 8.85
N PRO A 203 18.07 -3.71 8.50
CA PRO A 203 19.08 -3.02 9.32
C PRO A 203 18.87 -1.50 9.44
N THR A 204 18.13 -0.90 8.52
CA THR A 204 17.88 0.56 8.48
C THR A 204 16.66 0.97 9.29
N THR A 205 15.92 0.01 9.85
CA THR A 205 14.68 0.30 10.58
C THR A 205 14.92 0.83 11.99
N SER A 206 13.92 1.50 12.53
CA SER A 206 13.91 1.99 13.92
C SER A 206 14.02 0.88 14.96
N HIS A 207 13.77 -0.35 14.57
CA HIS A 207 13.78 -1.55 15.43
C HIS A 207 15.17 -2.15 15.64
N THR A 208 16.14 -1.86 14.77
CA THR A 208 17.48 -2.45 14.81
C THR A 208 18.23 -2.23 16.13
N PRO A 209 18.20 -1.04 16.77
CA PRO A 209 18.85 -0.84 18.07
C PRO A 209 18.25 -1.73 19.17
N GLU A 210 16.93 -1.85 19.22
CA GLU A 210 16.28 -2.76 20.17
C GLU A 210 16.63 -4.22 19.89
N ALA A 211 16.61 -4.65 18.61
CA ALA A 211 16.94 -6.00 18.23
C ALA A 211 18.34 -6.40 18.70
N LEU A 212 19.34 -5.52 18.54
CA LEU A 212 20.70 -5.74 19.01
C LEU A 212 20.78 -5.84 20.54
N HIS A 213 20.07 -4.99 21.26
CA HIS A 213 19.96 -5.08 22.73
C HIS A 213 19.34 -6.42 23.17
N ARG A 214 18.22 -6.82 22.56
CA ARG A 214 17.55 -8.10 22.88
C ARG A 214 18.39 -9.33 22.51
N LEU A 215 19.24 -9.24 21.49
CA LEU A 215 20.25 -10.24 21.21
C LEU A 215 21.25 -10.37 22.37
N VAL A 216 21.72 -9.25 22.93
CA VAL A 216 22.61 -9.27 24.10
C VAL A 216 21.94 -9.98 25.27
N GLU A 217 20.71 -9.61 25.62
CA GLU A 217 19.96 -10.27 26.71
C GLU A 217 19.82 -11.79 26.48
N ALA A 218 19.45 -12.20 25.27
CA ALA A 218 19.24 -13.59 24.92
C ALA A 218 20.54 -14.39 24.94
N TYR A 219 21.64 -13.83 24.41
CA TYR A 219 22.95 -14.48 24.43
C TYR A 219 23.51 -14.61 25.84
N LEU A 220 23.42 -13.59 26.69
CA LEU A 220 23.82 -13.67 28.09
C LEU A 220 23.03 -14.73 28.86
N SER A 221 21.73 -14.84 28.60
CA SER A 221 20.85 -15.86 29.20
C SER A 221 21.28 -17.30 28.84
N LEU A 222 21.96 -17.48 27.68
CA LEU A 222 22.54 -18.75 27.25
C LEU A 222 24.02 -18.95 27.65
N GLY A 223 24.64 -17.95 28.31
CA GLY A 223 26.06 -17.95 28.61
C GLY A 223 26.99 -17.69 27.42
N LEU A 224 26.43 -17.21 26.32
CA LEU A 224 27.17 -16.88 25.08
C LEU A 224 27.70 -15.44 25.16
N THR A 225 28.68 -15.23 26.04
CA THR A 225 29.19 -13.89 26.35
C THR A 225 29.90 -13.20 25.18
N ASN A 226 30.55 -13.96 24.31
CA ASN A 226 31.22 -13.41 23.14
C ASN A 226 30.22 -12.81 22.14
N GLU A 227 29.14 -13.54 21.83
CA GLU A 227 28.09 -13.09 20.94
C GLU A 227 27.33 -11.88 21.51
N ALA A 228 27.10 -11.91 22.83
CA ALA A 228 26.51 -10.77 23.52
C ALA A 228 27.39 -9.52 23.39
N THR A 229 28.69 -9.66 23.67
CA THR A 229 29.66 -8.55 23.58
C THR A 229 29.75 -7.98 22.16
N ILE A 230 29.76 -8.84 21.13
CA ILE A 230 29.79 -8.42 19.73
C ILE A 230 28.50 -7.64 19.38
N SER A 231 27.33 -8.15 19.75
CA SER A 231 26.06 -7.47 19.51
C SER A 231 26.00 -6.08 20.19
N GLY A 232 26.49 -5.99 21.43
CA GLY A 232 26.63 -4.73 22.14
C GLY A 232 27.62 -3.75 21.50
N ALA A 233 28.73 -4.27 20.96
CA ALA A 233 29.71 -3.45 20.25
C ALA A 233 29.16 -2.88 18.93
N ILE A 234 28.38 -3.65 18.17
CA ILE A 234 27.67 -3.18 16.97
C ILE A 234 26.68 -2.08 17.35
N LEU A 235 25.90 -2.30 18.42
CA LEU A 235 24.95 -1.31 18.93
C LEU A 235 25.66 -0.01 19.34
N GLY A 236 26.74 -0.10 20.10
CA GLY A 236 27.51 1.06 20.54
C GLY A 236 28.21 1.82 19.40
N HIS A 237 28.62 1.10 18.37
CA HIS A 237 29.25 1.74 17.20
C HIS A 237 28.24 2.55 16.38
N ASN A 238 27.05 1.99 16.12
CA ASN A 238 26.09 2.58 15.19
C ASN A 238 25.02 3.44 15.86
N PHE A 239 24.66 3.11 17.10
CA PHE A 239 23.49 3.66 17.77
C PHE A 239 23.81 4.16 19.19
N LYS A 240 24.98 4.78 19.34
CA LYS A 240 25.51 5.22 20.66
C LYS A 240 24.57 6.17 21.41
N SER A 241 23.74 6.93 20.70
CA SER A 241 22.75 7.85 21.29
C SER A 241 21.42 7.17 21.66
N SER A 242 21.26 5.90 21.35
CA SER A 242 20.05 5.12 21.63
C SER A 242 19.95 4.78 23.12
N VAL A 243 18.74 4.77 23.66
CA VAL A 243 18.46 4.27 25.03
C VAL A 243 18.89 2.80 25.18
N TRP A 244 18.73 2.01 24.13
CA TRP A 244 19.13 0.61 24.10
C TRP A 244 20.64 0.41 24.27
N TYR A 245 21.46 1.37 23.82
CA TYR A 245 22.89 1.30 24.04
C TYR A 245 23.24 1.50 25.53
N GLN A 246 22.59 2.44 26.20
CA GLN A 246 22.82 2.68 27.63
C GLN A 246 22.47 1.42 28.44
N ASP A 247 21.30 0.83 28.19
CA ASP A 247 20.86 -0.37 28.88
C ASP A 247 21.81 -1.56 28.60
N THR A 248 22.30 -1.67 27.37
CA THR A 248 23.26 -2.71 26.97
C THR A 248 24.63 -2.53 27.65
N TYR A 249 25.10 -1.29 27.74
CA TYR A 249 26.36 -0.97 28.41
C TYR A 249 26.32 -1.37 29.90
N ASP A 250 25.23 -1.03 30.57
CA ASP A 250 25.03 -1.41 31.96
C ASP A 250 24.93 -2.92 32.14
N LEU A 251 24.23 -3.60 31.25
CA LEU A 251 24.07 -5.06 31.25
C LEU A 251 25.40 -5.80 31.05
N LEU A 252 26.31 -5.26 30.22
CA LEU A 252 27.65 -5.82 29.99
C LEU A 252 28.69 -5.43 31.06
N GLY A 253 28.25 -4.81 32.17
CA GLY A 253 29.09 -4.47 33.33
C GLY A 253 29.89 -3.15 33.20
N GLY A 254 29.42 -2.24 32.33
CA GLY A 254 30.04 -0.93 32.17
C GLY A 254 31.39 -0.98 31.45
N VAL A 255 31.74 -2.11 30.82
CA VAL A 255 32.97 -2.22 30.03
C VAL A 255 32.69 -1.67 28.63
N ASP A 256 33.29 -0.52 28.34
CA ASP A 256 33.35 -0.05 26.95
C ASP A 256 34.16 -1.08 26.18
N THR A 257 33.46 -1.91 25.39
CA THR A 257 34.04 -3.04 24.71
C THR A 257 34.97 -2.62 23.58
N GLY A 258 35.75 -1.62 23.63
CA GLY A 258 36.70 -1.12 22.61
C GLY A 258 37.26 -2.16 21.63
N LEU A 259 36.43 -3.13 21.33
CA LEU A 259 36.70 -4.28 20.47
C LEU A 259 36.93 -3.81 19.04
N ASN A 260 38.02 -4.26 18.46
CA ASN A 260 38.27 -4.05 17.05
C ASN A 260 37.32 -4.92 16.22
N ILE A 261 36.16 -4.36 15.89
CA ILE A 261 35.06 -5.02 15.16
C ILE A 261 35.53 -5.62 13.80
N ASN A 262 36.65 -5.11 13.26
CA ASN A 262 37.20 -5.59 11.99
C ASN A 262 37.70 -7.07 12.02
N ASN A 263 37.89 -7.65 13.19
CA ASN A 263 38.41 -9.00 13.36
C ASN A 263 37.32 -10.07 13.62
N PHE A 264 36.04 -9.69 13.62
CA PHE A 264 34.96 -10.64 13.86
C PHE A 264 34.74 -11.57 12.68
N LYS A 265 34.71 -12.88 12.97
CA LYS A 265 34.35 -13.94 12.04
C LYS A 265 32.91 -14.38 12.32
N GLY A 266 32.21 -14.79 11.26
CA GLY A 266 30.82 -15.26 11.37
C GLY A 266 29.81 -14.17 11.04
N TRP A 267 28.52 -14.51 11.15
CA TRP A 267 27.41 -13.70 10.70
C TRP A 267 27.39 -12.25 11.24
N LEU A 268 27.78 -12.02 12.50
CA LEU A 268 27.88 -10.69 13.07
C LEU A 268 28.98 -9.84 12.41
N GLY A 269 30.08 -10.47 12.02
CA GLY A 269 31.13 -9.78 11.23
C GLY A 269 30.65 -9.47 9.81
N ASP A 270 29.82 -10.33 9.23
CA ASP A 270 29.23 -10.12 7.91
C ASP A 270 28.19 -8.98 7.96
N VAL A 271 27.30 -8.98 8.95
CA VAL A 271 26.37 -7.87 9.21
C VAL A 271 27.10 -6.54 9.39
N TYR A 272 28.19 -6.53 10.16
CA TYR A 272 29.00 -5.32 10.34
C TYR A 272 29.54 -4.79 9.01
N ARG A 273 30.13 -5.67 8.18
CA ARG A 273 30.66 -5.27 6.87
C ARG A 273 29.58 -4.76 5.94
N GLN A 274 28.48 -5.47 5.87
CA GLN A 274 27.36 -5.18 4.97
C GLN A 274 26.62 -3.89 5.36
N VAL A 275 26.29 -3.73 6.63
CA VAL A 275 25.47 -2.62 7.11
C VAL A 275 26.29 -1.35 7.35
N ILE A 276 27.53 -1.49 7.84
CA ILE A 276 28.32 -0.34 8.31
C ILE A 276 29.32 0.15 7.27
N ARG A 277 29.94 -0.74 6.54
CA ARG A 277 30.86 -0.39 5.45
C ARG A 277 30.21 -0.18 4.11
N GLY A 278 28.95 -0.62 3.95
CA GLY A 278 28.29 -0.61 2.65
C GLY A 278 28.92 -1.60 1.66
N ASP A 279 29.69 -2.56 2.15
CA ASP A 279 30.28 -3.61 1.34
C ASP A 279 29.22 -4.66 0.98
N TRP A 280 28.36 -4.32 0.04
CA TRP A 280 27.39 -5.26 -0.53
C TRP A 280 28.16 -6.27 -1.38
N ILE A 281 28.10 -7.54 -0.99
CA ILE A 281 28.64 -8.66 -1.75
C ILE A 281 27.81 -8.94 -2.98
#